data_c704986af3073efb46f0d683789257d6
#
_entry.id   c704986af3073efb46f0d683789257d6
#
_cell.length_a   1.000
_cell.length_b   1.000
_cell.length_c   1.000
_cell.angle_alpha   90.00
_cell.angle_beta   90.00
_cell.angle_gamma   90.00
#
_symmetry.space_group_name_H-M   'P 1'
#
loop_
_entity.id
_entity.type
_entity.pdbx_description
1 polymer ?
#
loop_
_entity_poly.entity_id
_entity_poly.type
_entity_poly.pdbx_seq_one_letter_code
_entity_poly.pdbx_strand_id
1 'polypeptide(L)'
;MTHFYEPRLGHGLPHDPFNAIVGPRPIGWVSTRSHDGVLNLAPYSFFSAFNYIPPIVGFASIGAKDSLRNVQDNGMFVWNLVTRPLAEAMNQTCAPVGLSLIHI
;
A
#
# COMPACT_ATOMS: atom_id res chain seq x y z
N MET A 1 -21.26 16.35 -20.12
CA MET A 1 -19.99 16.80 -20.73
C MET A 1 -18.85 15.91 -20.29
N THR A 2 -18.00 15.51 -21.22
CA THR A 2 -16.88 14.65 -20.93
C THR A 2 -15.64 15.49 -20.63
N HIS A 3 -14.91 15.14 -19.58
CA HIS A 3 -13.68 15.79 -19.21
C HIS A 3 -12.50 14.97 -19.74
N PHE A 4 -11.58 15.63 -20.45
CA PHE A 4 -10.35 15.03 -20.94
C PHE A 4 -9.14 15.79 -20.38
N TYR A 5 -8.07 15.07 -20.10
CA TYR A 5 -6.80 15.70 -19.73
C TYR A 5 -5.62 14.80 -20.09
N GLU A 6 -4.46 15.41 -20.26
CA GLU A 6 -3.20 14.68 -20.37
C GLU A 6 -2.56 14.65 -18.98
N PRO A 7 -2.22 13.46 -18.44
CA PRO A 7 -1.71 13.35 -17.06
C PRO A 7 -0.51 14.25 -16.78
N ARG A 8 0.38 14.41 -17.75
CA ARG A 8 1.59 15.27 -17.58
C ARG A 8 1.27 16.76 -17.43
N LEU A 9 0.09 17.19 -17.84
CA LEU A 9 -0.35 18.57 -17.77
C LEU A 9 -1.30 18.86 -16.61
N GLY A 10 -1.65 17.82 -15.83
CA GLY A 10 -2.60 17.92 -14.75
C GLY A 10 -4.04 17.77 -15.19
N HIS A 11 -4.90 17.47 -14.25
CA HIS A 11 -6.31 17.15 -14.54
C HIS A 11 -7.25 18.37 -14.40
N GLY A 12 -6.82 19.44 -13.72
CA GLY A 12 -7.63 20.63 -13.55
C GLY A 12 -8.85 20.45 -12.63
N LEU A 13 -8.87 19.41 -11.81
CA LEU A 13 -9.96 19.07 -10.90
C LEU A 13 -9.51 19.18 -9.45
N PRO A 14 -10.46 19.39 -8.48
CA PRO A 14 -10.08 19.49 -7.06
C PRO A 14 -9.43 18.22 -6.51
N HIS A 15 -9.82 17.04 -7.00
CA HIS A 15 -9.31 15.75 -6.56
C HIS A 15 -8.82 14.95 -7.76
N ASP A 16 -7.83 14.07 -7.53
CA ASP A 16 -7.27 13.23 -8.59
C ASP A 16 -8.34 12.26 -9.12
N PRO A 17 -8.75 12.39 -10.39
CA PRO A 17 -9.80 11.54 -10.95
C PRO A 17 -9.35 10.07 -11.07
N PHE A 18 -8.07 9.79 -11.30
CA PHE A 18 -7.57 8.41 -11.37
C PHE A 18 -7.82 7.69 -10.04
N ASN A 19 -7.45 8.32 -8.93
CA ASN A 19 -7.65 7.73 -7.60
C ASN A 19 -9.14 7.58 -7.27
N ALA A 20 -9.99 8.49 -7.80
CA ALA A 20 -11.43 8.46 -7.54
C ALA A 20 -12.15 7.35 -8.31
N ILE A 21 -11.75 7.08 -9.55
CA ILE A 21 -12.46 6.12 -10.41
C ILE A 21 -11.89 4.72 -10.37
N VAL A 22 -10.62 4.56 -10.02
CA VAL A 22 -10.01 3.23 -9.86
C VAL A 22 -10.29 2.74 -8.44
N GLY A 23 -11.52 2.26 -8.26
CA GLY A 23 -12.01 1.77 -6.98
C GLY A 23 -13.31 1.00 -7.13
N PRO A 24 -13.71 0.26 -6.07
CA PRO A 24 -12.94 0.04 -4.87
C PRO A 24 -11.67 -0.77 -5.13
N ARG A 25 -10.65 -0.55 -4.31
CA ARG A 25 -9.40 -1.30 -4.40
C ARG A 25 -9.22 -2.18 -3.17
N PRO A 26 -8.67 -3.40 -3.34
CA PRO A 26 -8.31 -4.19 -2.18
C PRO A 26 -7.16 -3.51 -1.42
N ILE A 27 -7.12 -3.70 -0.11
CA ILE A 27 -6.05 -3.19 0.73
C ILE A 27 -5.04 -4.30 0.98
N GLY A 28 -3.80 -4.06 0.60
CA GLY A 28 -2.70 -4.91 0.97
C GLY A 28 -2.10 -4.45 2.28
N TRP A 29 -2.35 -5.18 3.36
CA TRP A 29 -1.74 -4.88 4.66
C TRP A 29 -0.44 -5.63 4.73
N VAL A 30 0.66 -4.93 4.49
CA VAL A 30 1.97 -5.53 4.18
C VAL A 30 2.89 -5.41 5.37
N SER A 31 3.37 -6.55 5.85
CA SER A 31 4.43 -6.58 6.83
C SER A 31 5.77 -6.88 6.15
N THR A 32 6.80 -6.21 6.61
CA THR A 32 8.17 -6.35 6.13
C THR A 32 9.12 -6.31 7.29
N ARG A 33 10.37 -6.70 7.03
CA ARG A 33 11.42 -6.67 8.03
C ARG A 33 12.62 -5.93 7.47
N SER A 34 13.21 -5.06 8.30
CA SER A 34 14.43 -4.37 7.93
C SER A 34 15.63 -5.32 7.98
N HIS A 35 16.77 -4.87 7.46
CA HIS A 35 18.03 -5.59 7.55
C HIS A 35 18.38 -5.94 9.01
N ASP A 36 18.06 -5.06 9.94
CA ASP A 36 18.33 -5.25 11.38
C ASP A 36 17.23 -6.04 12.09
N GLY A 37 16.25 -6.54 11.39
CA GLY A 37 15.18 -7.33 11.96
C GLY A 37 14.01 -6.54 12.54
N VAL A 38 13.95 -5.23 12.32
CA VAL A 38 12.84 -4.39 12.77
C VAL A 38 11.64 -4.60 11.85
N LEU A 39 10.49 -4.90 12.44
CA LEU A 39 9.26 -5.15 11.70
C LEU A 39 8.58 -3.83 11.33
N ASN A 40 8.00 -3.79 10.13
CA ASN A 40 7.15 -2.70 9.67
C ASN A 40 5.83 -3.27 9.16
N LEU A 41 4.74 -2.54 9.38
CA LEU A 41 3.41 -2.94 8.93
C LEU A 41 2.69 -1.71 8.39
N ALA A 42 2.27 -1.77 7.13
CA ALA A 42 1.62 -0.64 6.47
C ALA A 42 0.59 -1.11 5.46
N PRO A 43 -0.53 -0.37 5.31
CA PRO A 43 -1.53 -0.67 4.30
C PRO A 43 -1.20 0.00 2.97
N TYR A 44 -1.54 -0.69 1.89
CA TYR A 44 -1.40 -0.18 0.52
C TYR A 44 -2.69 -0.38 -0.24
N SER A 45 -3.22 0.68 -0.81
CA SER A 45 -4.45 0.64 -1.60
C SER A 45 -4.20 0.35 -3.08
N PHE A 46 -2.95 0.51 -3.56
CA PHE A 46 -2.55 0.03 -4.88
C PHE A 46 -2.01 -1.39 -4.74
N PHE A 47 -2.93 -2.32 -4.49
CA PHE A 47 -2.64 -3.73 -4.26
C PHE A 47 -3.57 -4.57 -5.12
N SER A 48 -3.04 -5.65 -5.69
CA SER A 48 -3.87 -6.59 -6.46
C SER A 48 -3.24 -7.96 -6.54
N ALA A 49 -4.09 -8.94 -6.84
CA ALA A 49 -3.67 -10.24 -7.30
C ALA A 49 -3.42 -10.17 -8.81
N PHE A 50 -2.34 -10.78 -9.27
CA PHE A 50 -1.98 -10.81 -10.69
C PHE A 50 -2.13 -12.20 -11.29
N ASN A 51 -2.06 -13.24 -10.50
CA ASN A 51 -2.22 -14.61 -10.96
C ASN A 51 -2.62 -15.51 -9.78
N TYR A 52 -3.21 -16.67 -10.07
CA TYR A 52 -3.61 -17.59 -9.01
C TYR A 52 -2.89 -18.96 -9.06
N ILE A 53 -2.36 -19.32 -10.22
CA ILE A 53 -1.54 -20.53 -10.39
C ILE A 53 -0.29 -20.19 -11.21
N PRO A 54 0.84 -19.90 -10.57
CA PRO A 54 1.05 -19.72 -9.12
C PRO A 54 0.38 -18.45 -8.59
N PRO A 55 0.08 -18.37 -7.28
CA PRO A 55 -0.49 -17.17 -6.70
C PRO A 55 0.56 -16.05 -6.69
N ILE A 56 0.19 -14.92 -7.31
CA ILE A 56 1.05 -13.73 -7.40
C ILE A 56 0.24 -12.53 -6.96
N VAL A 57 0.76 -11.82 -5.97
CA VAL A 57 0.20 -10.55 -5.52
C VAL A 57 1.27 -9.48 -5.63
N GLY A 58 0.85 -8.24 -5.76
CA GLY A 58 1.77 -7.12 -5.80
C GLY A 58 1.14 -5.85 -5.27
N PHE A 59 1.99 -4.93 -4.88
CA PHE A 59 1.57 -3.61 -4.46
C PHE A 59 2.53 -2.55 -4.99
N ALA A 60 2.03 -1.32 -5.13
CA ALA A 60 2.83 -0.19 -5.54
C ALA A 60 3.03 0.75 -4.37
N SER A 61 4.29 1.11 -4.13
CA SER A 61 4.64 2.12 -3.13
C SER A 61 4.84 3.45 -3.85
N ILE A 62 4.06 4.45 -3.44
CA ILE A 62 4.21 5.80 -3.96
C ILE A 62 5.25 6.50 -3.11
N GLY A 63 6.46 6.63 -3.68
CA GLY A 63 7.62 7.16 -2.98
C GLY A 63 8.40 6.10 -2.19
N ALA A 64 9.56 6.52 -1.68
CA ALA A 64 10.43 5.65 -0.88
C ALA A 64 9.92 5.59 0.55
N LYS A 65 9.34 4.46 0.93
CA LYS A 65 8.81 4.19 2.27
C LYS A 65 9.55 3.02 2.88
N ASP A 66 9.35 2.80 4.18
CA ASP A 66 10.03 1.74 4.91
C ASP A 66 9.75 0.36 4.33
N SER A 67 8.49 0.08 3.95
CA SER A 67 8.14 -1.19 3.32
C SER A 67 8.93 -1.43 2.04
N LEU A 68 9.05 -0.41 1.19
CA LEU A 68 9.81 -0.53 -0.07
C LEU A 68 11.28 -0.82 0.20
N ARG A 69 11.90 -0.08 1.12
CA ARG A 69 13.29 -0.31 1.48
C ARG A 69 13.51 -1.71 2.02
N ASN A 70 12.63 -2.17 2.88
CA ASN A 70 12.73 -3.50 3.47
C ASN A 70 12.62 -4.60 2.41
N VAL A 71 11.72 -4.45 1.45
CA VAL A 71 11.57 -5.42 0.35
C VAL A 71 12.81 -5.40 -0.55
N GLN A 72 13.37 -4.22 -0.82
CA GLN A 72 14.60 -4.11 -1.61
C GLN A 72 15.77 -4.79 -0.91
N ASP A 73 15.86 -4.69 0.41
CA ASP A 73 16.95 -5.28 1.19
C ASP A 73 16.80 -6.78 1.37
N ASN A 74 15.59 -7.27 1.61
CA ASN A 74 15.33 -8.66 1.98
C ASN A 74 14.64 -9.50 0.90
N GLY A 75 14.05 -8.86 -0.11
CA GLY A 75 13.40 -9.56 -1.21
C GLY A 75 12.11 -10.26 -0.83
N MET A 76 11.47 -9.88 0.28
CA MET A 76 10.22 -10.52 0.70
C MET A 76 9.29 -9.55 1.43
N PHE A 77 8.01 -9.86 1.37
CA PHE A 77 6.98 -9.24 2.20
C PHE A 77 5.89 -10.27 2.50
N VAL A 78 5.08 -9.97 3.51
CA VAL A 78 3.93 -10.79 3.88
C VAL A 78 2.67 -9.95 3.72
N TRP A 79 1.71 -10.48 2.99
CA TRP A 79 0.39 -9.89 2.87
C TRP A 79 -0.49 -10.44 4.00
N ASN A 80 -1.13 -9.54 4.73
CA ASN A 80 -1.98 -9.88 5.85
C ASN A 80 -3.42 -9.51 5.52
N LEU A 81 -4.36 -10.41 5.82
CA LEU A 81 -5.77 -10.15 5.60
C LEU A 81 -6.31 -9.25 6.71
N VAL A 82 -6.95 -8.14 6.31
CA VAL A 82 -7.61 -7.25 7.25
C VAL A 82 -9.05 -7.72 7.44
N THR A 83 -9.35 -8.20 8.64
CA THR A 83 -10.72 -8.51 9.02
C THR A 83 -11.38 -7.30 9.66
N ARG A 84 -12.71 -7.31 9.79
CA ARG A 84 -13.43 -6.18 10.37
C ARG A 84 -12.92 -5.78 11.77
N PRO A 85 -12.67 -6.71 12.70
CA PRO A 85 -12.12 -6.34 14.00
C PRO A 85 -10.75 -5.67 13.95
N LEU A 86 -9.98 -5.86 12.88
CA LEU A 86 -8.64 -5.30 12.72
C LEU A 86 -8.62 -4.01 11.89
N ALA A 87 -9.76 -3.55 11.39
CA ALA A 87 -9.82 -2.41 10.48
C ALA A 87 -9.25 -1.13 11.10
N GLU A 88 -9.56 -0.86 12.36
CA GLU A 88 -9.04 0.33 13.04
C GLU A 88 -7.54 0.22 13.29
N ALA A 89 -7.05 -0.93 13.70
CA ALA A 89 -5.62 -1.17 13.87
C ALA A 89 -4.88 -0.98 12.55
N MET A 90 -5.43 -1.50 11.44
CA MET A 90 -4.87 -1.31 10.11
C MET A 90 -4.80 0.17 9.75
N ASN A 91 -5.85 0.92 10.01
CA ASN A 91 -5.90 2.35 9.72
C ASN A 91 -4.84 3.13 10.51
N GLN A 92 -4.58 2.75 11.75
CA GLN A 92 -3.53 3.37 12.57
C GLN A 92 -2.14 3.16 11.99
N THR A 93 -1.89 2.07 11.27
CA THR A 93 -0.60 1.82 10.64
C THR A 93 -0.31 2.71 9.43
N CYS A 94 -1.27 3.51 8.99
CA CYS A 94 -1.05 4.56 7.99
C CYS A 94 -0.25 5.74 8.54
N ALA A 95 -0.19 5.91 9.86
CA ALA A 95 0.42 7.09 10.46
C ALA A 95 1.92 7.15 10.22
N PRO A 96 2.50 8.34 9.97
CA PRO A 96 3.94 8.50 9.74
C PRO A 96 4.71 8.47 11.07
N VAL A 97 4.77 7.30 11.71
CA VAL A 97 5.49 7.08 12.97
C VAL A 97 6.73 6.23 12.74
N GLY A 98 7.66 6.27 13.69
CA GLY A 98 8.85 5.42 13.63
C GLY A 98 8.47 3.94 13.73
N LEU A 99 9.28 3.06 13.13
CA LEU A 99 9.00 1.63 13.06
C LEU A 99 8.78 1.02 14.45
N SER A 100 9.53 1.48 15.45
CA SER A 100 9.44 0.97 16.81
C SER A 100 8.12 1.31 17.51
N LEU A 101 7.32 2.20 16.96
CA LEU A 101 6.05 2.62 17.53
C LEU A 101 4.85 1.90 16.94
N ILE A 102 5.08 1.02 15.95
CA ILE A 102 3.99 0.26 15.31
C ILE A 102 3.86 -1.07 16.02
N HIS A 103 2.82 -1.18 16.86
CA HIS A 103 2.51 -2.39 17.61
C HIS A 103 1.13 -2.91 17.21
N ILE A 104 1.04 -4.18 16.95
CA ILE A 104 -0.23 -4.84 16.65
C ILE A 104 -0.39 -6.11 17.48
#